data_4c11b3b0bc43a5c5d7a54ab081b1cbc6
#
_entry.id   4c11b3b0bc43a5c5d7a54ab081b1cbc6
#
_cell.length_a   1.000
_cell.length_b   1.000
_cell.length_c   1.000
_cell.angle_alpha   90.00
_cell.angle_beta   90.00
_cell.angle_gamma   90.00
#
_symmetry.space_group_name_H-M   'P 1'
#
loop_
_entity.id
_entity.type
_entity.pdbx_description
1 polymer ?
#
loop_
_entity_poly.entity_id
_entity_poly.type
_entity_poly.pdbx_seq_one_letter_code
_entity_poly.pdbx_strand_id
1 'polypeptide(L)'
;MIQAQAMAARIACARMTMLHLTELHDSVERACCLAARSQWDRKAAAHAEIFSLLADVVDDPLLAPLLTGGAGYMRELMLAVGRAADGMIVSSRRRLLAHLRAGDGEGAALEMEKHLRVLLYMRRLALPGSKAIAIEAAT
;
A
#
# COMPACT_ATOMS: atom_id res chain seq x y z
N MET A 1 2.65 -10.79 -7.05
CA MET A 1 2.10 -9.50 -6.50
C MET A 1 3.14 -8.69 -5.74
N ILE A 2 3.73 -9.26 -4.69
CA ILE A 2 4.70 -8.53 -3.85
C ILE A 2 5.91 -8.04 -4.66
N GLN A 3 6.50 -8.92 -5.45
CA GLN A 3 7.67 -8.58 -6.27
C GLN A 3 7.34 -7.52 -7.33
N ALA A 4 6.16 -7.59 -7.92
CA ALA A 4 5.72 -6.61 -8.92
C ALA A 4 5.58 -5.22 -8.30
N GLN A 5 5.00 -5.13 -7.10
CA GLN A 5 4.84 -3.84 -6.41
C GLN A 5 6.17 -3.27 -5.92
N ALA A 6 7.07 -4.13 -5.43
CA ALA A 6 8.41 -3.70 -5.03
C ALA A 6 9.19 -3.16 -6.25
N MET A 7 9.12 -3.86 -7.38
CA MET A 7 9.74 -3.42 -8.62
C MET A 7 9.14 -2.09 -9.10
N ALA A 8 7.82 -1.94 -9.03
CA ALA A 8 7.13 -0.71 -9.39
C ALA A 8 7.63 0.48 -8.58
N ALA A 9 7.78 0.30 -7.26
CA ALA A 9 8.31 1.35 -6.40
C ALA A 9 9.74 1.74 -6.78
N ARG A 10 10.58 0.75 -7.10
CA ARG A 10 11.95 1.00 -7.52
C ARG A 10 12.02 1.78 -8.84
N ILE A 11 11.25 1.35 -9.84
CA ILE A 11 11.20 2.01 -11.16
C ILE A 11 10.60 3.41 -11.02
N ALA A 12 9.50 3.55 -10.29
CA ALA A 12 8.85 4.83 -10.08
C ALA A 12 9.80 5.84 -9.42
N CYS A 13 10.58 5.39 -8.44
CA CYS A 13 11.56 6.24 -7.75
C CYS A 13 12.54 6.87 -8.75
N ALA A 14 13.03 6.09 -9.72
CA ALA A 14 13.95 6.56 -10.74
C ALA A 14 13.32 7.53 -11.75
N ARG A 15 11.99 7.50 -11.89
CA ARG A 15 11.25 8.33 -12.86
C ARG A 15 10.46 9.46 -12.20
N MET A 16 10.57 9.60 -10.87
CA MET A 16 9.77 10.53 -10.09
C MET A 16 10.13 11.98 -10.39
N THR A 17 9.12 12.80 -10.70
CA THR A 17 9.27 14.25 -10.85
C THR A 17 8.73 14.94 -9.60
N MET A 18 8.99 16.25 -9.47
CA MET A 18 8.41 17.05 -8.38
C MET A 18 6.89 17.05 -8.43
N LEU A 19 6.30 17.06 -9.61
CA LEU A 19 4.85 16.98 -9.77
C LEU A 19 4.32 15.63 -9.26
N HIS A 20 4.98 14.53 -9.63
CA HIS A 20 4.62 13.21 -9.14
C HIS A 20 4.66 13.15 -7.61
N LEU A 21 5.72 13.67 -7.00
CA LEU A 21 5.86 13.71 -5.54
C LEU A 21 4.74 14.49 -4.88
N THR A 22 4.34 15.63 -5.47
CA THR A 22 3.23 16.44 -4.97
C THR A 22 1.91 15.66 -5.04
N GLU A 23 1.65 15.00 -6.15
CA GLU A 23 0.43 14.19 -6.32
C GLU A 23 0.38 13.04 -5.32
N LEU A 24 1.50 12.35 -5.13
CA LEU A 24 1.60 11.27 -4.15
C LEU A 24 1.41 11.77 -2.73
N HIS A 25 2.05 12.87 -2.38
CA HIS A 25 1.89 13.50 -1.07
C HIS A 25 0.43 13.85 -0.80
N ASP A 26 -0.23 14.48 -1.76
CA ASP A 26 -1.64 14.87 -1.60
C ASP A 26 -2.55 13.66 -1.47
N SER A 27 -2.30 12.60 -2.23
CA SER A 27 -3.05 11.34 -2.12
C SER A 27 -2.87 10.72 -0.75
N VAL A 28 -1.64 10.64 -0.25
CA VAL A 28 -1.36 10.08 1.07
C VAL A 28 -2.04 10.90 2.17
N GLU A 29 -1.95 12.22 2.12
CA GLU A 29 -2.56 13.08 3.12
C GLU A 29 -4.10 12.99 3.09
N ARG A 30 -4.73 12.93 1.92
CA ARG A 30 -6.18 12.72 1.81
C ARG A 30 -6.59 11.42 2.49
N ALA A 31 -5.85 10.34 2.23
CA ALA A 31 -6.13 9.05 2.84
C ALA A 31 -5.95 9.08 4.36
N CYS A 32 -4.88 9.71 4.83
CA CYS A 32 -4.59 9.80 6.27
C CYS A 32 -5.62 10.62 7.03
N CYS A 33 -6.25 11.62 6.39
CA CYS A 33 -7.25 12.49 7.02
C CYS A 33 -8.63 11.85 7.14
N LEU A 34 -8.93 10.78 6.41
CA LEU A 34 -10.20 10.09 6.53
C LEU A 34 -10.28 9.33 7.85
N ALA A 35 -11.47 9.32 8.47
CA ALA A 35 -11.69 8.64 9.74
C ALA A 35 -11.82 7.12 9.53
N ALA A 36 -10.88 6.35 10.07
CA ALA A 36 -10.91 4.88 9.95
C ALA A 36 -12.15 4.28 10.57
N ARG A 37 -12.64 4.85 11.68
CA ARG A 37 -13.77 4.31 12.45
C ARG A 37 -15.09 4.38 11.68
N SER A 38 -15.34 5.47 10.96
CA SER A 38 -16.62 5.71 10.28
C SER A 38 -16.54 5.64 8.76
N GLN A 39 -15.34 5.68 8.17
CA GLN A 39 -15.16 5.81 6.73
C GLN A 39 -14.13 4.81 6.21
N TRP A 40 -14.04 3.61 6.81
CA TRP A 40 -12.99 2.66 6.45
C TRP A 40 -13.03 2.27 4.97
N ASP A 41 -14.20 2.07 4.38
CA ASP A 41 -14.31 1.73 2.95
C ASP A 41 -13.68 2.81 2.07
N ARG A 42 -13.98 4.08 2.37
CA ARG A 42 -13.42 5.23 1.66
C ARG A 42 -11.93 5.36 1.90
N LYS A 43 -11.51 5.15 3.15
CA LYS A 43 -10.10 5.26 3.54
C LYS A 43 -9.26 4.16 2.89
N ALA A 44 -9.76 2.93 2.84
CA ALA A 44 -9.09 1.83 2.15
C ALA A 44 -8.92 2.12 0.66
N ALA A 45 -9.96 2.62 0.00
CA ALA A 45 -9.89 3.02 -1.39
C ALA A 45 -8.85 4.14 -1.61
N ALA A 46 -8.84 5.13 -0.71
CA ALA A 46 -7.87 6.23 -0.78
C ALA A 46 -6.44 5.75 -0.56
N HIS A 47 -6.21 4.83 0.39
CA HIS A 47 -4.89 4.25 0.59
C HIS A 47 -4.43 3.42 -0.60
N ALA A 48 -5.32 2.78 -1.32
CA ALA A 48 -5.00 1.99 -2.51
C ALA A 48 -4.67 2.85 -3.74
N GLU A 49 -5.07 4.12 -3.75
CA GLU A 49 -4.84 5.03 -4.88
C GLU A 49 -3.36 5.19 -5.22
N ILE A 50 -2.48 5.08 -4.22
CA ILE A 50 -1.04 5.23 -4.44
C ILE A 50 -0.50 4.21 -5.45
N PHE A 51 -1.09 3.02 -5.51
CA PHE A 51 -0.67 1.99 -6.46
C PHE A 51 -0.98 2.39 -7.90
N SER A 52 -2.12 3.05 -8.13
CA SER A 52 -2.47 3.59 -9.45
C SER A 52 -1.55 4.75 -9.83
N LEU A 53 -1.24 5.62 -8.88
CA LEU A 53 -0.32 6.73 -9.13
C LEU A 53 1.09 6.24 -9.45
N LEU A 54 1.57 5.22 -8.74
CA LEU A 54 2.86 4.61 -9.06
C LEU A 54 2.86 3.95 -10.44
N ALA A 55 1.75 3.34 -10.84
CA ALA A 55 1.60 2.77 -12.17
C ALA A 55 1.74 3.85 -13.25
N ASP A 56 1.14 5.02 -13.03
CA ASP A 56 1.24 6.15 -13.95
C ASP A 56 2.69 6.66 -14.06
N VAL A 57 3.42 6.71 -12.95
CA VAL A 57 4.83 7.12 -12.95
C VAL A 57 5.70 6.10 -13.68
N VAL A 58 5.46 4.82 -13.47
CA VAL A 58 6.19 3.75 -14.15
C VAL A 58 5.97 3.81 -15.67
N ASP A 59 4.74 4.10 -16.08
CA ASP A 59 4.35 4.31 -17.47
C ASP A 59 4.91 3.27 -18.43
N ASP A 60 4.68 2.00 -18.11
CA ASP A 60 5.11 0.85 -18.90
C ASP A 60 3.89 0.04 -19.32
N PRO A 61 3.60 -0.09 -20.63
CA PRO A 61 2.40 -0.79 -21.09
C PRO A 61 2.36 -2.28 -20.74
N LEU A 62 3.50 -2.90 -20.50
CA LEU A 62 3.55 -4.31 -20.09
C LEU A 62 3.26 -4.47 -18.60
N LEU A 63 3.69 -3.51 -17.78
CA LEU A 63 3.50 -3.53 -16.33
C LEU A 63 2.18 -2.88 -15.90
N ALA A 64 1.64 -1.94 -16.68
CA ALA A 64 0.48 -1.16 -16.29
C ALA A 64 -0.74 -2.03 -15.89
N PRO A 65 -1.15 -3.07 -16.64
CA PRO A 65 -2.28 -3.89 -16.23
C PRO A 65 -2.05 -4.60 -14.89
N LEU A 66 -0.82 -5.05 -14.65
CA LEU A 66 -0.45 -5.73 -13.41
C LEU A 66 -0.49 -4.77 -12.22
N LEU A 67 0.02 -3.55 -12.40
CA LEU A 67 0.05 -2.53 -11.35
C LEU A 67 -1.35 -1.98 -11.06
N THR A 68 -2.16 -1.75 -12.08
CA THR A 68 -3.54 -1.29 -11.93
C THR A 68 -4.38 -2.36 -11.23
N GLY A 69 -4.25 -3.62 -11.62
CA GLY A 69 -4.89 -4.75 -10.95
C GLY A 69 -4.45 -4.85 -9.49
N GLY A 70 -3.19 -4.51 -9.22
CA GLY A 70 -2.64 -4.45 -7.87
C GLY A 70 -3.35 -3.45 -6.97
N ALA A 71 -3.77 -2.30 -7.50
CA ALA A 71 -4.53 -1.30 -6.72
C ALA A 71 -5.86 -1.88 -6.24
N GLY A 72 -6.62 -2.56 -7.10
CA GLY A 72 -7.86 -3.24 -6.74
C GLY A 72 -7.65 -4.32 -5.69
N TYR A 73 -6.63 -5.14 -5.88
CA TYR A 73 -6.26 -6.18 -4.93
C TYR A 73 -5.93 -5.59 -3.55
N MET A 74 -5.17 -4.51 -3.51
CA MET A 74 -4.80 -3.85 -2.25
C MET A 74 -6.00 -3.28 -1.52
N ARG A 75 -6.94 -2.68 -2.26
CA ARG A 75 -8.19 -2.20 -1.68
C ARG A 75 -8.97 -3.35 -1.03
N GLU A 76 -9.15 -4.45 -1.74
CA GLU A 76 -9.85 -5.63 -1.20
C GLU A 76 -9.13 -6.22 0.02
N LEU A 77 -7.80 -6.27 -0.03
CA LEU A 77 -6.99 -6.76 1.08
C LEU A 77 -7.17 -5.89 2.34
N MET A 78 -7.14 -4.56 2.18
CA MET A 78 -7.35 -3.63 3.29
C MET A 78 -8.77 -3.74 3.86
N LEU A 79 -9.77 -3.93 2.99
CA LEU A 79 -11.15 -4.15 3.44
C LEU A 79 -11.28 -5.44 4.24
N ALA A 80 -10.62 -6.51 3.79
CA ALA A 80 -10.66 -7.80 4.48
C ALA A 80 -9.96 -7.76 5.85
N VAL A 81 -8.84 -7.05 5.95
CA VAL A 81 -8.12 -6.90 7.22
C VAL A 81 -8.88 -5.99 8.18
N GLY A 82 -9.48 -4.93 7.66
CA GLY A 82 -10.27 -4.00 8.46
C GLY A 82 -9.46 -2.84 9.05
N ARG A 83 -10.18 -1.97 9.74
CA ARG A 83 -9.63 -0.71 10.28
C ARG A 83 -8.53 -0.86 11.31
N ALA A 84 -8.35 -2.05 11.88
CA ALA A 84 -7.26 -2.33 12.82
C ALA A 84 -5.89 -2.13 12.16
N ALA A 85 -5.81 -2.21 10.84
CA ALA A 85 -4.57 -2.00 10.08
C ALA A 85 -4.26 -0.53 9.83
N ASP A 86 -5.16 0.41 10.13
CA ASP A 86 -5.02 1.81 9.72
C ASP A 86 -3.69 2.43 10.16
N GLY A 87 -3.34 2.30 11.43
CA GLY A 87 -2.10 2.89 11.94
C GLY A 87 -0.86 2.39 11.23
N MET A 88 -0.81 1.09 10.94
CA MET A 88 0.30 0.49 10.20
C MET A 88 0.36 1.00 8.76
N ILE A 89 -0.81 1.11 8.11
CA ILE A 89 -0.89 1.60 6.73
C ILE A 89 -0.45 3.05 6.65
N VAL A 90 -0.92 3.91 7.54
CA VAL A 90 -0.54 5.33 7.58
C VAL A 90 0.98 5.47 7.75
N SER A 91 1.56 4.76 8.71
CA SER A 91 3.01 4.79 8.94
C SER A 91 3.80 4.31 7.72
N SER A 92 3.34 3.22 7.10
CA SER A 92 3.98 2.67 5.89
C SER A 92 3.93 3.67 4.72
N ARG A 93 2.79 4.33 4.51
CA ARG A 93 2.65 5.34 3.45
C ARG A 93 3.62 6.50 3.64
N ARG A 94 3.78 6.97 4.86
CA ARG A 94 4.69 8.07 5.16
C ARG A 94 6.15 7.67 4.97
N ARG A 95 6.53 6.46 5.36
CA ARG A 95 7.88 5.95 5.11
C ARG A 95 8.15 5.79 3.62
N LEU A 96 7.20 5.22 2.88
CA LEU A 96 7.33 5.08 1.43
C LEU A 96 7.57 6.43 0.75
N LEU A 97 6.77 7.42 1.12
CA LEU A 97 6.90 8.77 0.57
C LEU A 97 8.26 9.39 0.90
N ALA A 98 8.76 9.18 2.11
CA ALA A 98 10.08 9.67 2.52
C ALA A 98 11.20 9.03 1.69
N HIS A 99 11.14 7.73 1.43
CA HIS A 99 12.10 7.05 0.56
C HIS A 99 12.06 7.59 -0.88
N LEU A 100 10.86 7.79 -1.42
CA LEU A 100 10.70 8.33 -2.77
C LEU A 100 11.27 9.75 -2.87
N ARG A 101 11.04 10.60 -1.87
CA ARG A 101 11.61 11.95 -1.83
C ARG A 101 13.13 11.95 -1.75
N ALA A 102 13.69 11.00 -1.05
CA ALA A 102 15.13 10.87 -0.89
C ALA A 102 15.81 10.23 -2.12
N GLY A 103 15.04 9.76 -3.10
CA GLY A 103 15.58 9.04 -4.24
C GLY A 103 16.06 7.64 -3.87
N ASP A 104 15.56 7.09 -2.75
CA ASP A 104 15.95 5.77 -2.22
C ASP A 104 15.02 4.70 -2.77
N GLY A 105 15.30 4.23 -3.98
CA GLY A 105 14.48 3.21 -4.64
C GLY A 105 14.50 1.87 -3.91
N GLU A 106 15.63 1.48 -3.33
CA GLU A 106 15.71 0.24 -2.56
C GLU A 106 14.91 0.31 -1.27
N GLY A 107 14.98 1.44 -0.56
CA GLY A 107 14.17 1.66 0.63
C GLY A 107 12.68 1.65 0.31
N ALA A 108 12.28 2.29 -0.79
CA ALA A 108 10.90 2.29 -1.24
C ALA A 108 10.41 0.86 -1.57
N ALA A 109 11.22 0.07 -2.27
CA ALA A 109 10.91 -1.31 -2.62
C ALA A 109 10.76 -2.19 -1.37
N LEU A 110 11.66 -2.06 -0.41
CA LEU A 110 11.61 -2.81 0.85
C LEU A 110 10.38 -2.44 1.68
N GLU A 111 10.02 -1.17 1.75
CA GLU A 111 8.83 -0.72 2.46
C GLU A 111 7.56 -1.29 1.83
N MET A 112 7.49 -1.29 0.50
CA MET A 112 6.37 -1.86 -0.24
C MET A 112 6.22 -3.36 0.04
N GLU A 113 7.32 -4.09 -0.01
CA GLU A 113 7.34 -5.53 0.26
C GLU A 113 6.90 -5.83 1.69
N LYS A 114 7.46 -5.12 2.66
CA LYS A 114 7.13 -5.28 4.07
C LYS A 114 5.65 -5.01 4.33
N HIS A 115 5.13 -3.93 3.78
CA HIS A 115 3.73 -3.54 3.92
C HIS A 115 2.79 -4.65 3.42
N LEU A 116 3.07 -5.18 2.24
CA LEU A 116 2.26 -6.26 1.66
C LEU A 116 2.31 -7.54 2.49
N ARG A 117 3.50 -7.91 2.96
CA ARG A 117 3.67 -9.10 3.80
C ARG A 117 2.89 -8.98 5.10
N VAL A 118 2.91 -7.82 5.73
CA VAL A 118 2.18 -7.58 6.98
C VAL A 118 0.67 -7.67 6.73
N LEU A 119 0.17 -7.04 5.68
CA LEU A 119 -1.27 -7.10 5.35
C LEU A 119 -1.73 -8.52 5.04
N LEU A 120 -0.94 -9.29 4.30
CA LEU A 120 -1.27 -10.69 4.00
C LEU A 120 -1.29 -11.54 5.27
N TYR A 121 -0.35 -11.30 6.18
CA TYR A 121 -0.34 -11.97 7.47
C TYR A 121 -1.57 -11.63 8.30
N MET A 122 -1.93 -10.35 8.40
CA MET A 122 -3.13 -9.90 9.12
C MET A 122 -4.40 -10.48 8.52
N ARG A 123 -4.49 -10.57 7.19
CA ARG A 123 -5.62 -11.20 6.51
C ARG A 123 -5.74 -12.67 6.90
N ARG A 124 -4.62 -13.38 6.96
CA ARG A 124 -4.59 -14.79 7.37
C ARG A 124 -5.15 -14.97 8.78
N LEU A 125 -4.77 -14.08 9.70
CA LEU A 125 -5.27 -14.11 11.08
C LEU A 125 -6.77 -13.83 11.14
N ALA A 126 -7.30 -13.02 10.23
CA ALA A 126 -8.72 -12.64 10.20
C ALA A 126 -9.62 -13.69 9.56
N LEU A 127 -9.07 -14.72 8.87
CA LEU A 127 -9.88 -15.74 8.21
C LEU A 127 -10.48 -16.72 9.23
N PRO A 128 -11.80 -17.00 9.13
CA PRO A 128 -12.45 -17.97 10.03
C PRO A 128 -11.80 -19.36 9.94
N GLY A 129 -11.63 -20.02 11.09
CA GLY A 129 -11.06 -21.35 11.16
C GLY A 129 -9.56 -21.43 10.99
N SER A 130 -8.86 -20.31 10.86
CA SER A 130 -7.41 -20.27 10.78
C SER A 130 -6.79 -20.71 12.11
N LYS A 131 -5.82 -21.63 12.06
CA LYS A 131 -5.05 -22.01 13.26
C LYS A 131 -4.26 -20.84 13.85
N ALA A 132 -3.79 -19.94 13.00
CA ALA A 132 -3.11 -18.74 13.44
C ALA A 132 -4.02 -17.85 14.29
N ILE A 133 -5.29 -17.70 13.91
CA ILE A 133 -6.29 -16.96 14.70
C ILE A 133 -6.46 -17.63 16.07
N ALA A 134 -6.60 -18.96 16.11
CA ALA A 134 -6.77 -19.70 17.35
C ALA A 134 -5.56 -19.52 18.28
N ILE A 135 -4.35 -19.55 17.76
CA ILE A 135 -3.13 -19.33 18.51
C ILE A 135 -3.09 -17.92 19.09
N GLU A 136 -3.39 -16.90 18.27
CA GLU A 136 -3.41 -15.52 18.71
C GLU A 136 -4.50 -15.27 19.76
N ALA A 137 -5.66 -15.86 19.60
CA ALA A 137 -6.76 -15.75 20.57
C ALA A 137 -6.41 -16.42 21.90
N ALA A 138 -5.53 -17.45 21.90
CA ALA A 138 -5.11 -18.15 23.11
C ALA A 138 -4.02 -17.40 23.88
N THR A 139 -3.32 -16.48 23.24
CA THR A 139 -2.27 -15.67 23.85
C THR A 139 -2.77 -14.31 24.28
#